data_d04573b95b038e930a1920d3c8cae968
#
_entry.id   d04573b95b038e930a1920d3c8cae968
#
_cell.length_a   1.000
_cell.length_b   1.000
_cell.length_c   1.000
_cell.angle_alpha   90.00
_cell.angle_beta   90.00
_cell.angle_gamma   90.00
#
_symmetry.space_group_name_H-M   'P 1'
#
loop_
_entity.id
_entity.type
_entity.pdbx_description
1 polymer ?
#
loop_
_entity_poly.entity_id
_entity_poly.type
_entity_poly.pdbx_seq_one_letter_code
_entity_poly.pdbx_strand_id
1 'polypeptide(L)'
;EMQRSLVGSEMCIRDRYRTGDLMTRVTGDLDAVRHMVAWVIRMVIESFSLFGVVAIYFFYMNWKMALSLLIISPFVFFIIYLFKNKVAPMHAKLREKLAQMNTYAQENISGNRVVKAFAREAYEIEKFDRANKDYAETNKETSMVWLKFFPYVESIANLMPVVMLAVGGVFLIRSELTMGDYVAFSGLIWAIANPMRQMGNIMNEFQRFSAASKKVMEIYYSEPKIKDALDAAAHTDHFKGKIEFREVSFQYEDGELPVLHDISFTVKPGETIAIMGETGCGKTSLINLIPRFYEPTKGEVRIDDIPVQNFRLSDLRKQIGLATQDVLLYSDTIEGNIAYGDSSIDLEEVEKFAKYSAASDFISKMPEGYDTVVGERGVGLS
;
A
#
# COMPACT_ATOMS: atom_id res chain seq x y z
N GLU A 1 -13.74 2.22 5.53
CA GLU A 1 -13.61 0.89 6.14
C GLU A 1 -12.14 0.43 6.24
N MET A 2 -11.34 0.52 5.15
CA MET A 2 -9.92 0.17 5.18
C MET A 2 -9.09 1.03 6.16
N GLN A 3 -9.38 2.33 6.30
CA GLN A 3 -8.75 3.18 7.31
C GLN A 3 -9.13 2.74 8.74
N ARG A 4 -10.39 2.32 8.96
CA ARG A 4 -10.80 1.75 10.26
C ARG A 4 -10.09 0.43 10.54
N SER A 5 -9.90 -0.41 9.54
CA SER A 5 -9.13 -1.65 9.65
C SER A 5 -7.66 -1.40 10.03
N LEU A 6 -7.04 -0.35 9.49
CA LEU A 6 -5.67 0.03 9.85
C LEU A 6 -5.54 0.61 11.26
N VAL A 7 -6.49 1.42 11.70
CA VAL A 7 -6.50 1.99 13.07
C VAL A 7 -6.76 0.90 14.10
N GLY A 8 -7.61 -0.10 13.77
CA GLY A 8 -7.88 -1.25 14.63
C GLY A 8 -6.93 -2.44 14.43
N SER A 9 -5.92 -2.33 13.54
CA SER A 9 -4.98 -3.42 13.29
C SER A 9 -4.06 -3.64 14.48
N GLU A 10 -3.81 -4.90 14.77
CA GLU A 10 -2.88 -5.31 15.81
C GLU A 10 -1.45 -4.84 15.54
N MET A 11 -0.69 -4.74 16.63
CA MET A 11 0.76 -4.46 16.60
C MET A 11 1.50 -5.44 15.68
N CYS A 12 1.09 -6.72 15.66
CA CYS A 12 1.65 -7.75 14.78
C CYS A 12 1.56 -7.44 13.28
N ILE A 13 0.48 -6.80 12.82
CA ILE A 13 0.34 -6.39 11.42
C ILE A 13 1.25 -5.22 11.11
N ARG A 14 1.37 -4.25 12.04
CA ARG A 14 2.26 -3.10 11.89
C ARG A 14 3.73 -3.49 11.92
N ASP A 15 4.10 -4.47 12.72
CA ASP A 15 5.47 -4.99 12.79
C ASP A 15 5.86 -5.72 11.49
N ARG A 16 4.89 -6.40 10.84
CA ARG A 16 5.10 -7.11 9.58
C ARG A 16 5.25 -6.18 8.37
N TYR A 17 4.62 -5.02 8.37
CA TYR A 17 4.64 -4.07 7.26
C TYR A 17 5.27 -2.75 7.68
N ARG A 18 6.18 -2.24 6.84
CA ARG A 18 6.71 -0.88 7.03
C ARG A 18 5.59 0.14 6.86
N THR A 19 5.59 1.22 7.63
CA THR A 19 4.58 2.29 7.57
C THR A 19 4.38 2.82 6.14
N GLY A 20 5.47 2.97 5.37
CA GLY A 20 5.42 3.38 3.96
C GLY A 20 4.67 2.40 3.06
N ASP A 21 4.80 1.08 3.31
CA ASP A 21 4.07 0.05 2.56
C ASP A 21 2.56 0.11 2.85
N LEU A 22 2.19 0.31 4.11
CA LEU A 22 0.79 0.50 4.50
C LEU A 22 0.19 1.75 3.85
N MET A 23 0.91 2.88 3.87
CA MET A 23 0.49 4.11 3.20
C MET A 23 0.31 3.90 1.69
N THR A 24 1.23 3.19 1.03
CA THR A 24 1.12 2.88 -0.40
C THR A 24 -0.11 2.02 -0.70
N ARG A 25 -0.44 1.05 0.18
CA ARG A 25 -1.64 0.21 0.02
C ARG A 25 -2.94 1.00 0.18
N VAL A 26 -2.98 1.96 1.12
CA VAL A 26 -4.17 2.80 1.38
C VAL A 26 -4.36 3.86 0.29
N THR A 27 -3.29 4.36 -0.30
CA THR A 27 -3.37 5.41 -1.33
C THR A 27 -3.27 4.81 -2.73
N GLY A 28 -2.08 4.36 -3.15
CA GLY A 28 -1.79 3.96 -4.51
C GLY A 28 -2.49 2.67 -4.96
N ASP A 29 -2.50 1.62 -4.12
CA ASP A 29 -3.15 0.36 -4.48
C ASP A 29 -4.68 0.50 -4.46
N LEU A 30 -5.25 1.26 -3.51
CA LEU A 30 -6.68 1.55 -3.49
C LEU A 30 -7.10 2.41 -4.68
N ASP A 31 -6.28 3.39 -5.09
CA ASP A 31 -6.51 4.17 -6.30
C ASP A 31 -6.49 3.31 -7.57
N ALA A 32 -5.61 2.32 -7.65
CA ALA A 32 -5.60 1.37 -8.78
C ALA A 32 -6.89 0.54 -8.85
N VAL A 33 -7.42 0.12 -7.70
CA VAL A 33 -8.73 -0.58 -7.62
C VAL A 33 -9.86 0.35 -8.04
N ARG A 34 -9.88 1.58 -7.53
CA ARG A 34 -10.87 2.60 -7.89
C ARG A 34 -10.83 2.92 -9.38
N HIS A 35 -9.64 3.09 -9.95
CA HIS A 35 -9.46 3.37 -11.38
C HIS A 35 -10.01 2.25 -12.25
N MET A 36 -9.74 0.99 -11.89
CA MET A 36 -10.30 -0.16 -12.60
C MET A 36 -11.82 -0.15 -12.63
N VAL A 37 -12.46 0.04 -11.45
CA VAL A 37 -13.91 0.01 -11.33
C VAL A 37 -14.58 1.21 -12.02
N ALA A 38 -14.04 2.42 -11.82
CA ALA A 38 -14.68 3.64 -12.31
C ALA A 38 -14.44 3.90 -13.80
N TRP A 39 -13.26 3.56 -14.32
CA TRP A 39 -12.84 3.93 -15.67
C TRP A 39 -12.64 2.75 -16.61
N VAL A 40 -11.87 1.74 -16.19
CA VAL A 40 -11.47 0.66 -17.09
C VAL A 40 -12.66 -0.23 -17.42
N ILE A 41 -13.47 -0.61 -16.45
CA ILE A 41 -14.69 -1.41 -16.68
C ILE A 41 -15.65 -0.66 -17.62
N ARG A 42 -15.88 0.63 -17.37
CA ARG A 42 -16.70 1.46 -18.25
C ARG A 42 -16.14 1.48 -19.69
N MET A 43 -14.85 1.74 -19.84
CA MET A 43 -14.17 1.79 -21.12
C MET A 43 -14.25 0.45 -21.87
N VAL A 44 -14.12 -0.67 -21.15
CA VAL A 44 -14.27 -2.02 -21.72
C VAL A 44 -15.71 -2.25 -22.21
N ILE A 45 -16.71 -1.98 -21.36
CA ILE A 45 -18.12 -2.15 -21.73
C ILE A 45 -18.46 -1.26 -22.95
N GLU A 46 -18.06 0.01 -22.94
CA GLU A 46 -18.29 0.96 -24.02
C GLU A 46 -17.65 0.47 -25.32
N SER A 47 -16.36 0.10 -25.29
CA SER A 47 -15.60 -0.34 -26.47
C SER A 47 -16.15 -1.64 -27.05
N PHE A 48 -16.44 -2.63 -26.22
CA PHE A 48 -16.96 -3.92 -26.71
C PHE A 48 -18.43 -3.85 -27.12
N SER A 49 -19.24 -3.03 -26.46
CA SER A 49 -20.65 -2.80 -26.90
C SER A 49 -20.68 -2.12 -28.25
N LEU A 50 -19.89 -1.06 -28.45
CA LEU A 50 -19.79 -0.37 -29.71
C LEU A 50 -19.28 -1.30 -30.82
N PHE A 51 -18.22 -2.08 -30.53
CA PHE A 51 -17.70 -3.09 -31.46
C PHE A 51 -18.81 -4.09 -31.86
N GLY A 52 -19.56 -4.62 -30.89
CA GLY A 52 -20.62 -5.60 -31.13
C GLY A 52 -21.75 -5.02 -31.98
N VAL A 53 -22.22 -3.82 -31.65
CA VAL A 53 -23.28 -3.14 -32.41
C VAL A 53 -22.85 -2.85 -33.85
N VAL A 54 -21.63 -2.32 -34.03
CA VAL A 54 -21.11 -2.00 -35.36
C VAL A 54 -20.82 -3.27 -36.17
N ALA A 55 -20.31 -4.33 -35.55
CA ALA A 55 -20.10 -5.61 -36.21
C ALA A 55 -21.43 -6.22 -36.70
N ILE A 56 -22.46 -6.24 -35.85
CA ILE A 56 -23.81 -6.71 -36.24
C ILE A 56 -24.36 -5.86 -37.37
N TYR A 57 -24.23 -4.53 -37.29
CA TYR A 57 -24.68 -3.61 -38.36
C TYR A 57 -23.96 -3.88 -39.66
N PHE A 58 -22.64 -4.09 -39.67
CA PHE A 58 -21.85 -4.43 -40.85
C PHE A 58 -22.30 -5.77 -41.45
N PHE A 59 -22.54 -6.81 -40.64
CA PHE A 59 -23.05 -8.09 -41.13
C PHE A 59 -24.47 -7.97 -41.73
N TYR A 60 -25.30 -7.12 -41.16
CA TYR A 60 -26.67 -6.85 -41.71
C TYR A 60 -26.62 -6.15 -43.08
N MET A 61 -25.73 -5.18 -43.24
CA MET A 61 -25.59 -4.44 -44.49
C MET A 61 -24.95 -5.29 -45.61
N ASN A 62 -23.77 -5.85 -45.34
CA ASN A 62 -23.10 -6.71 -46.35
C ASN A 62 -22.12 -7.66 -45.62
N TRP A 63 -22.54 -8.94 -45.44
CA TRP A 63 -21.74 -9.93 -44.74
C TRP A 63 -20.38 -10.22 -45.39
N LYS A 64 -20.25 -10.12 -46.72
CA LYS A 64 -18.98 -10.32 -47.45
C LYS A 64 -17.97 -9.23 -47.10
N MET A 65 -18.45 -7.99 -47.05
CA MET A 65 -17.64 -6.84 -46.67
C MET A 65 -17.27 -6.90 -45.18
N ALA A 66 -18.19 -7.21 -44.30
CA ALA A 66 -17.93 -7.41 -42.87
C ALA A 66 -16.85 -8.48 -42.64
N LEU A 67 -16.96 -9.62 -43.32
CA LEU A 67 -15.98 -10.71 -43.20
C LEU A 67 -14.59 -10.27 -43.70
N SER A 68 -14.50 -9.51 -44.78
CA SER A 68 -13.21 -9.03 -45.32
C SER A 68 -12.48 -8.12 -44.33
N LEU A 69 -13.18 -7.32 -43.53
CA LEU A 69 -12.61 -6.48 -42.46
C LEU A 69 -12.23 -7.28 -41.25
N LEU A 70 -13.07 -8.26 -40.85
CA LEU A 70 -12.82 -9.08 -39.68
C LEU A 70 -11.63 -10.03 -39.87
N ILE A 71 -11.32 -10.47 -41.06
CA ILE A 71 -10.13 -11.30 -41.36
C ILE A 71 -8.81 -10.60 -40.94
N ILE A 72 -8.78 -9.28 -40.87
CA ILE A 72 -7.58 -8.53 -40.45
C ILE A 72 -7.38 -8.64 -38.94
N SER A 73 -8.46 -8.78 -38.17
CA SER A 73 -8.43 -8.81 -36.69
C SER A 73 -7.47 -9.85 -36.09
N PRO A 74 -7.44 -11.13 -36.52
CA PRO A 74 -6.52 -12.13 -36.04
C PRO A 74 -5.05 -11.74 -36.21
N PHE A 75 -4.71 -11.08 -37.31
CA PHE A 75 -3.34 -10.62 -37.61
C PHE A 75 -2.91 -9.53 -36.63
N VAL A 76 -3.81 -8.59 -36.31
CA VAL A 76 -3.55 -7.55 -35.32
C VAL A 76 -3.31 -8.19 -33.94
N PHE A 77 -4.16 -9.14 -33.51
CA PHE A 77 -3.99 -9.85 -32.28
C PHE A 77 -2.68 -10.64 -32.20
N PHE A 78 -2.30 -11.31 -33.27
CA PHE A 78 -1.07 -12.06 -33.34
C PHE A 78 0.17 -11.17 -33.16
N ILE A 79 0.20 -10.00 -33.79
CA ILE A 79 1.32 -9.06 -33.67
C ILE A 79 1.36 -8.44 -32.28
N ILE A 80 0.22 -8.08 -31.70
CA ILE A 80 0.15 -7.58 -30.31
C ILE A 80 0.66 -8.65 -29.33
N TYR A 81 0.33 -9.91 -29.57
CA TYR A 81 0.81 -11.02 -28.73
C TYR A 81 2.34 -11.18 -28.82
N LEU A 82 2.92 -11.14 -30.03
CA LEU A 82 4.37 -11.19 -30.23
C LEU A 82 5.08 -10.00 -29.56
N PHE A 83 4.52 -8.82 -29.70
CA PHE A 83 5.04 -7.59 -29.11
C PHE A 83 5.06 -7.68 -27.59
N LYS A 84 3.93 -8.08 -26.97
CA LYS A 84 3.80 -8.24 -25.52
C LYS A 84 4.89 -9.16 -24.95
N ASN A 85 5.09 -10.32 -25.56
CA ASN A 85 6.06 -11.31 -25.06
C ASN A 85 7.51 -10.81 -25.13
N LYS A 86 7.83 -9.91 -26.07
CA LYS A 86 9.16 -9.35 -26.22
C LYS A 86 9.40 -8.13 -25.33
N VAL A 87 8.39 -7.30 -25.13
CA VAL A 87 8.51 -6.03 -24.42
C VAL A 87 8.35 -6.21 -22.89
N ALA A 88 7.53 -7.16 -22.43
CA ALA A 88 7.29 -7.38 -21.02
C ALA A 88 8.56 -7.63 -20.17
N PRO A 89 9.51 -8.50 -20.58
CA PRO A 89 10.75 -8.72 -19.82
C PRO A 89 11.65 -7.49 -19.81
N MET A 90 11.64 -6.66 -20.86
CA MET A 90 12.43 -5.43 -20.94
C MET A 90 11.91 -4.37 -19.96
N HIS A 91 10.60 -4.21 -19.85
CA HIS A 91 10.01 -3.33 -18.84
C HIS A 91 10.25 -3.83 -17.40
N ALA A 92 10.33 -5.15 -17.18
CA ALA A 92 10.70 -5.70 -15.88
C ALA A 92 12.15 -5.32 -15.52
N LYS A 93 13.11 -5.50 -16.46
CA LYS A 93 14.50 -5.10 -16.28
C LYS A 93 14.64 -3.58 -16.06
N LEU A 94 13.89 -2.77 -16.82
CA LEU A 94 13.87 -1.32 -16.64
C LEU A 94 13.40 -0.90 -15.25
N ARG A 95 12.35 -1.53 -14.72
CA ARG A 95 11.87 -1.28 -13.35
C ARG A 95 12.89 -1.68 -12.29
N GLU A 96 13.62 -2.77 -12.49
CA GLU A 96 14.69 -3.20 -11.59
C GLU A 96 15.82 -2.16 -11.54
N LYS A 97 16.26 -1.65 -12.70
CA LYS A 97 17.29 -0.60 -12.78
C LYS A 97 16.83 0.70 -12.13
N LEU A 98 15.58 1.08 -12.33
CA LEU A 98 14.98 2.25 -11.67
C LEU A 98 14.93 2.07 -10.15
N ALA A 99 14.57 0.87 -9.67
CA ALA A 99 14.54 0.57 -8.24
C ALA A 99 15.95 0.68 -7.62
N GLN A 100 16.99 0.15 -8.29
CA GLN A 100 18.39 0.28 -7.83
C GLN A 100 18.81 1.75 -7.75
N MET A 101 18.50 2.55 -8.76
CA MET A 101 18.83 3.98 -8.76
C MET A 101 18.13 4.72 -7.62
N ASN A 102 16.84 4.43 -7.38
CA ASN A 102 16.07 5.02 -6.29
C ASN A 102 16.62 4.60 -4.91
N THR A 103 17.08 3.34 -4.76
CA THR A 103 17.72 2.88 -3.53
C THR A 103 19.00 3.68 -3.25
N TYR A 104 19.88 3.89 -4.24
CA TYR A 104 21.07 4.70 -4.07
C TYR A 104 20.75 6.16 -3.72
N ALA A 105 19.74 6.75 -4.35
CA ALA A 105 19.27 8.09 -3.99
C ALA A 105 18.78 8.15 -2.53
N GLN A 106 17.99 7.19 -2.10
CA GLN A 106 17.45 7.11 -0.74
C GLN A 106 18.57 6.89 0.29
N GLU A 107 19.52 6.02 0.02
CA GLU A 107 20.70 5.79 0.86
C GLU A 107 21.51 7.09 1.04
N ASN A 108 21.76 7.82 -0.06
CA ASN A 108 22.51 9.09 -0.03
C ASN A 108 21.76 10.21 0.72
N ILE A 109 20.45 10.31 0.55
CA ILE A 109 19.62 11.30 1.29
C ILE A 109 19.66 10.98 2.80
N SER A 110 19.41 9.72 3.15
CA SER A 110 19.38 9.29 4.56
C SER A 110 20.77 9.31 5.21
N GLY A 111 21.81 8.91 4.45
CA GLY A 111 23.19 8.82 4.89
C GLY A 111 24.04 10.07 4.64
N ASN A 112 23.44 11.22 4.24
CA ASN A 112 24.19 12.41 3.83
C ASN A 112 25.22 12.89 4.87
N ARG A 113 24.89 12.80 6.17
CA ARG A 113 25.82 13.16 7.26
C ARG A 113 27.06 12.26 7.26
N VAL A 114 26.90 10.97 6.98
CA VAL A 114 27.99 10.00 6.92
C VAL A 114 28.86 10.27 5.68
N VAL A 115 28.24 10.48 4.51
CA VAL A 115 28.95 10.79 3.27
C VAL A 115 29.81 12.03 3.45
N LYS A 116 29.27 13.10 4.07
CA LYS A 116 30.00 14.34 4.36
C LYS A 116 31.10 14.15 5.41
N ALA A 117 30.84 13.37 6.47
CA ALA A 117 31.84 13.11 7.52
C ALA A 117 33.08 12.40 6.99
N PHE A 118 32.91 11.56 5.96
CA PHE A 118 34.02 10.84 5.31
C PHE A 118 34.50 11.48 3.99
N ALA A 119 33.98 12.65 3.60
CA ALA A 119 34.28 13.35 2.35
C ALA A 119 34.21 12.44 1.10
N ARG A 120 33.15 11.63 1.02
CA ARG A 120 32.95 10.62 -0.05
C ARG A 120 31.95 11.03 -1.11
N GLU A 121 31.65 12.30 -1.25
CA GLU A 121 30.66 12.83 -2.21
C GLU A 121 30.98 12.42 -3.66
N ALA A 122 32.27 12.55 -4.06
CA ALA A 122 32.69 12.18 -5.41
C ALA A 122 32.45 10.70 -5.73
N TYR A 123 32.68 9.82 -4.75
CA TYR A 123 32.43 8.37 -4.89
C TYR A 123 30.95 8.06 -5.05
N GLU A 124 30.10 8.67 -4.22
CA GLU A 124 28.65 8.45 -4.29
C GLU A 124 28.05 9.03 -5.57
N ILE A 125 28.54 10.19 -6.05
CA ILE A 125 28.14 10.76 -7.34
C ILE A 125 28.51 9.79 -8.47
N GLU A 126 29.70 9.22 -8.49
CA GLU A 126 30.14 8.28 -9.53
C GLU A 126 29.29 6.97 -9.48
N LYS A 127 28.99 6.46 -8.27
CA LYS A 127 28.15 5.29 -8.06
C LYS A 127 26.74 5.53 -8.62
N PHE A 128 26.15 6.69 -8.33
CA PHE A 128 24.83 7.08 -8.84
C PHE A 128 24.85 7.28 -10.37
N ASP A 129 25.89 7.93 -10.91
CA ASP A 129 26.02 8.17 -12.35
C ASP A 129 26.13 6.85 -13.13
N ARG A 130 26.85 5.85 -12.63
CA ARG A 130 26.87 4.50 -13.21
C ARG A 130 25.49 3.88 -13.27
N ALA A 131 24.74 3.91 -12.14
CA ALA A 131 23.39 3.37 -12.10
C ALA A 131 22.43 4.12 -13.03
N ASN A 132 22.58 5.45 -13.15
CA ASN A 132 21.81 6.27 -14.06
C ASN A 132 22.11 5.97 -15.53
N LYS A 133 23.39 5.73 -15.88
CA LYS A 133 23.78 5.29 -17.23
C LYS A 133 23.18 3.92 -17.56
N ASP A 134 23.29 2.96 -16.66
CA ASP A 134 22.69 1.63 -16.83
C ASP A 134 21.16 1.70 -17.05
N TYR A 135 20.50 2.55 -16.29
CA TYR A 135 19.06 2.81 -16.47
C TYR A 135 18.78 3.44 -17.84
N ALA A 136 19.55 4.48 -18.21
CA ALA A 136 19.37 5.19 -19.49
C ALA A 136 19.60 4.26 -20.69
N GLU A 137 20.62 3.39 -20.66
CA GLU A 137 20.87 2.38 -21.70
C GLU A 137 19.72 1.37 -21.79
N THR A 138 19.28 0.82 -20.66
CA THR A 138 18.15 -0.11 -20.61
C THR A 138 16.85 0.55 -21.12
N ASN A 139 16.62 1.82 -20.77
CA ASN A 139 15.48 2.59 -21.27
C ASN A 139 15.55 2.82 -22.79
N LYS A 140 16.74 3.15 -23.30
CA LYS A 140 16.98 3.29 -24.73
C LYS A 140 16.72 1.98 -25.48
N GLU A 141 17.24 0.84 -24.97
CA GLU A 141 16.98 -0.48 -25.57
C GLU A 141 15.49 -0.81 -25.59
N THR A 142 14.79 -0.57 -24.48
CA THR A 142 13.34 -0.78 -24.36
C THR A 142 12.57 0.10 -25.35
N SER A 143 12.94 1.37 -25.45
CA SER A 143 12.34 2.32 -26.39
C SER A 143 12.59 1.94 -27.84
N MET A 144 13.79 1.43 -28.17
CA MET A 144 14.12 0.98 -29.53
C MET A 144 13.30 -0.24 -29.96
N VAL A 145 13.01 -1.16 -29.02
CA VAL A 145 12.09 -2.28 -29.34
C VAL A 145 10.69 -1.74 -29.60
N TRP A 146 10.21 -0.80 -28.77
CA TRP A 146 8.92 -0.17 -28.98
C TRP A 146 8.83 0.54 -30.34
N LEU A 147 9.85 1.34 -30.67
CA LEU A 147 9.96 2.02 -31.98
C LEU A 147 9.99 1.06 -33.18
N LYS A 148 10.55 -0.14 -33.00
CA LYS A 148 10.54 -1.14 -34.09
C LYS A 148 9.18 -1.79 -34.31
N PHE A 149 8.43 -2.07 -33.23
CA PHE A 149 7.16 -2.80 -33.33
C PHE A 149 5.94 -1.89 -33.53
N PHE A 150 5.95 -0.71 -32.92
CA PHE A 150 4.81 0.21 -32.97
C PHE A 150 4.37 0.57 -34.43
N PRO A 151 5.26 0.89 -35.38
CA PRO A 151 4.86 1.15 -36.76
C PRO A 151 4.14 -0.03 -37.42
N TYR A 152 4.52 -1.28 -37.09
CA TYR A 152 3.83 -2.45 -37.65
C TYR A 152 2.42 -2.58 -37.11
N VAL A 153 2.23 -2.38 -35.79
CA VAL A 153 0.91 -2.40 -35.16
C VAL A 153 0.00 -1.32 -35.75
N GLU A 154 0.52 -0.09 -35.87
CA GLU A 154 -0.20 1.04 -36.49
C GLU A 154 -0.49 0.80 -37.96
N SER A 155 0.48 0.30 -38.73
CA SER A 155 0.31 0.03 -40.16
C SER A 155 -0.77 -1.00 -40.41
N ILE A 156 -0.84 -2.07 -39.65
CA ILE A 156 -1.87 -3.10 -39.78
C ILE A 156 -3.24 -2.59 -39.34
N ALA A 157 -3.29 -1.82 -38.24
CA ALA A 157 -4.55 -1.20 -37.84
C ALA A 157 -5.07 -0.22 -38.90
N ASN A 158 -4.16 0.51 -39.59
CA ASN A 158 -4.49 1.40 -40.67
C ASN A 158 -4.72 0.68 -42.01
N LEU A 159 -4.43 -0.62 -42.10
CA LEU A 159 -4.77 -1.42 -43.29
C LEU A 159 -6.30 -1.65 -43.38
N MET A 160 -7.04 -1.62 -42.28
CA MET A 160 -8.50 -1.76 -42.33
C MET A 160 -9.20 -0.71 -43.20
N PRO A 161 -8.94 0.60 -43.07
CA PRO A 161 -9.47 1.61 -43.99
C PRO A 161 -9.06 1.36 -45.44
N VAL A 162 -7.82 0.93 -45.68
CA VAL A 162 -7.33 0.64 -47.04
C VAL A 162 -8.06 -0.55 -47.65
N VAL A 163 -8.23 -1.64 -46.93
CA VAL A 163 -9.02 -2.80 -47.37
C VAL A 163 -10.48 -2.41 -47.60
N MET A 164 -11.04 -1.61 -46.71
CA MET A 164 -12.40 -1.06 -46.85
C MET A 164 -12.52 -0.26 -48.15
N LEU A 165 -11.59 0.63 -48.49
CA LEU A 165 -11.60 1.41 -49.72
C LEU A 165 -11.46 0.51 -50.94
N ALA A 166 -10.51 -0.44 -50.93
CA ALA A 166 -10.24 -1.30 -52.09
C ALA A 166 -11.38 -2.30 -52.35
N VAL A 167 -11.74 -3.09 -51.32
CA VAL A 167 -12.76 -4.15 -51.43
C VAL A 167 -14.16 -3.53 -51.56
N GLY A 168 -14.45 -2.50 -50.74
CA GLY A 168 -15.72 -1.77 -50.81
C GLY A 168 -15.93 -1.06 -52.12
N GLY A 169 -14.85 -0.49 -52.70
CA GLY A 169 -14.88 0.11 -54.05
C GLY A 169 -15.24 -0.92 -55.13
N VAL A 170 -14.65 -2.14 -55.05
CA VAL A 170 -14.99 -3.22 -55.99
C VAL A 170 -16.47 -3.64 -55.83
N PHE A 171 -16.97 -3.77 -54.60
CA PHE A 171 -18.37 -4.13 -54.39
C PHE A 171 -19.34 -3.02 -54.82
N LEU A 172 -18.93 -1.75 -54.72
CA LEU A 172 -19.70 -0.61 -55.20
C LEU A 172 -19.81 -0.65 -56.75
N ILE A 173 -18.68 -0.90 -57.46
CA ILE A 173 -18.66 -1.03 -58.94
C ILE A 173 -19.53 -2.22 -59.40
N ARG A 174 -19.54 -3.31 -58.63
CA ARG A 174 -20.35 -4.48 -58.92
C ARG A 174 -21.83 -4.33 -58.49
N SER A 175 -22.20 -3.16 -57.98
CA SER A 175 -23.55 -2.91 -57.45
C SER A 175 -24.00 -3.87 -56.32
N GLU A 176 -23.01 -4.51 -55.64
CA GLU A 176 -23.27 -5.35 -54.45
C GLU A 176 -23.32 -4.51 -53.16
N LEU A 177 -22.95 -3.23 -53.22
CA LEU A 177 -22.94 -2.26 -52.15
C LEU A 177 -23.52 -0.93 -52.65
N THR A 178 -24.33 -0.25 -51.83
CA THR A 178 -24.78 1.10 -52.16
C THR A 178 -23.75 2.16 -51.76
N MET A 179 -23.82 3.36 -52.37
CA MET A 179 -22.92 4.47 -51.96
C MET A 179 -23.15 4.87 -50.50
N GLY A 180 -24.40 4.79 -50.00
CA GLY A 180 -24.73 5.04 -48.60
C GLY A 180 -24.08 4.04 -47.67
N ASP A 181 -24.10 2.75 -48.01
CA ASP A 181 -23.48 1.68 -47.23
C ASP A 181 -21.96 1.85 -47.18
N TYR A 182 -21.34 2.20 -48.33
CA TYR A 182 -19.90 2.47 -48.44
C TYR A 182 -19.46 3.59 -47.48
N VAL A 183 -20.20 4.71 -47.44
CA VAL A 183 -19.93 5.82 -46.54
C VAL A 183 -20.14 5.41 -45.08
N ALA A 184 -21.17 4.62 -44.80
CA ALA A 184 -21.42 4.10 -43.44
C ALA A 184 -20.28 3.19 -42.96
N PHE A 185 -19.78 2.24 -43.77
CA PHE A 185 -18.63 1.41 -43.49
C PHE A 185 -17.39 2.27 -43.19
N SER A 186 -17.12 3.29 -44.04
CA SER A 186 -15.99 4.19 -43.88
C SER A 186 -16.08 4.99 -42.57
N GLY A 187 -17.27 5.47 -42.24
CA GLY A 187 -17.48 6.28 -41.01
C GLY A 187 -17.38 5.49 -39.72
N LEU A 188 -17.67 4.18 -39.75
CA LEU A 188 -17.75 3.34 -38.56
C LEU A 188 -16.56 2.37 -38.38
N ILE A 189 -15.62 2.31 -39.32
CA ILE A 189 -14.49 1.36 -39.27
C ILE A 189 -13.61 1.53 -38.05
N TRP A 190 -13.49 2.77 -37.54
CA TRP A 190 -12.75 3.07 -36.33
C TRP A 190 -13.31 2.34 -35.09
N ALA A 191 -14.62 2.09 -35.06
CA ALA A 191 -15.26 1.39 -33.96
C ALA A 191 -14.85 -0.09 -33.87
N ILE A 192 -14.43 -0.68 -34.99
CA ILE A 192 -13.86 -2.04 -35.02
C ILE A 192 -12.36 -2.01 -34.69
N ALA A 193 -11.63 -1.02 -35.16
CA ALA A 193 -10.17 -0.91 -34.98
C ALA A 193 -9.80 -0.49 -33.53
N ASN A 194 -10.59 0.38 -32.91
CA ASN A 194 -10.26 1.01 -31.62
C ASN A 194 -10.16 0.01 -30.45
N PRO A 195 -11.08 -0.93 -30.21
CA PRO A 195 -10.93 -1.93 -29.16
C PRO A 195 -9.65 -2.76 -29.28
N MET A 196 -9.22 -3.05 -30.49
CA MET A 196 -8.00 -3.81 -30.76
C MET A 196 -6.75 -3.03 -30.35
N ARG A 197 -6.70 -1.72 -30.64
CA ARG A 197 -5.61 -0.82 -30.20
C ARG A 197 -5.55 -0.72 -28.67
N GLN A 198 -6.71 -0.69 -28.00
CA GLN A 198 -6.78 -0.55 -26.56
C GLN A 198 -6.52 -1.84 -25.78
N MET A 199 -6.56 -3.01 -26.41
CA MET A 199 -6.43 -4.30 -25.74
C MET A 199 -5.16 -4.41 -24.89
N GLY A 200 -4.03 -3.88 -25.38
CA GLY A 200 -2.76 -3.86 -24.65
C GLY A 200 -2.86 -3.07 -23.33
N ASN A 201 -3.49 -1.90 -23.38
CA ASN A 201 -3.68 -1.05 -22.20
C ASN A 201 -4.66 -1.70 -21.20
N ILE A 202 -5.76 -2.24 -21.69
CA ILE A 202 -6.73 -2.97 -20.86
C ILE A 202 -6.05 -4.11 -20.09
N MET A 203 -5.19 -4.89 -20.76
CA MET A 203 -4.46 -5.98 -20.11
C MET A 203 -3.49 -5.48 -19.05
N ASN A 204 -2.79 -4.37 -19.28
CA ASN A 204 -1.89 -3.76 -18.31
C ASN A 204 -2.66 -3.27 -17.07
N GLU A 205 -3.80 -2.59 -17.28
CA GLU A 205 -4.66 -2.12 -16.19
C GLU A 205 -5.24 -3.29 -15.39
N PHE A 206 -5.63 -4.37 -16.05
CA PHE A 206 -6.09 -5.58 -15.37
C PHE A 206 -5.00 -6.22 -14.51
N GLN A 207 -3.76 -6.31 -15.00
CA GLN A 207 -2.63 -6.82 -14.21
C GLN A 207 -2.33 -5.92 -13.00
N ARG A 208 -2.35 -4.60 -13.18
CA ARG A 208 -2.18 -3.62 -12.10
C ARG A 208 -3.27 -3.77 -11.05
N PHE A 209 -4.52 -3.86 -11.47
CA PHE A 209 -5.65 -4.11 -10.57
C PHE A 209 -5.52 -5.42 -9.80
N SER A 210 -5.16 -6.52 -10.48
CA SER A 210 -5.00 -7.83 -9.85
C SER A 210 -3.93 -7.81 -8.75
N ALA A 211 -2.79 -7.15 -9.01
CA ALA A 211 -1.71 -7.01 -8.04
C ALA A 211 -2.12 -6.13 -6.85
N ALA A 212 -2.75 -4.98 -7.12
CA ALA A 212 -3.21 -4.04 -6.10
C ALA A 212 -4.34 -4.63 -5.25
N SER A 213 -5.33 -5.28 -5.89
CA SER A 213 -6.46 -5.91 -5.22
C SER A 213 -6.01 -6.98 -4.22
N LYS A 214 -5.03 -7.82 -4.58
CA LYS A 214 -4.49 -8.83 -3.66
C LYS A 214 -3.94 -8.19 -2.38
N LYS A 215 -3.14 -7.11 -2.51
CA LYS A 215 -2.55 -6.40 -1.37
C LYS A 215 -3.59 -5.69 -0.49
N VAL A 216 -4.62 -5.10 -1.13
CA VAL A 216 -5.73 -4.45 -0.42
C VAL A 216 -6.55 -5.48 0.35
N MET A 217 -6.89 -6.61 -0.28
CA MET A 217 -7.65 -7.70 0.34
C MET A 217 -6.90 -8.36 1.50
N GLU A 218 -5.58 -8.47 1.39
CA GLU A 218 -4.74 -9.02 2.46
C GLU A 218 -4.89 -8.21 3.76
N ILE A 219 -4.94 -6.87 3.68
CA ILE A 219 -5.20 -6.02 4.85
C ILE A 219 -6.68 -6.05 5.25
N TYR A 220 -7.58 -5.99 4.28
CA TYR A 220 -9.02 -5.90 4.54
C TYR A 220 -9.55 -7.14 5.27
N TYR A 221 -9.07 -8.34 4.92
CA TYR A 221 -9.47 -9.60 5.55
C TYR A 221 -8.53 -10.02 6.70
N SER A 222 -7.52 -9.20 7.04
CA SER A 222 -6.70 -9.51 8.20
C SER A 222 -7.54 -9.32 9.47
N GLU A 223 -7.78 -10.41 10.16
CA GLU A 223 -8.46 -10.37 11.44
C GLU A 223 -7.45 -10.15 12.57
N PRO A 224 -7.78 -9.27 13.55
CA PRO A 224 -6.96 -9.15 14.75
C PRO A 224 -6.94 -10.49 15.50
N LYS A 225 -5.73 -10.92 15.89
CA LYS A 225 -5.54 -12.17 16.64
C LYS A 225 -5.93 -12.02 18.10
N ILE A 226 -5.60 -10.86 18.67
CA ILE A 226 -5.94 -10.52 20.04
C ILE A 226 -7.30 -9.83 20.03
N LYS A 227 -8.30 -10.57 20.47
CA LYS A 227 -9.69 -10.12 20.58
C LYS A 227 -10.14 -10.28 22.03
N ASP A 228 -11.18 -9.54 22.41
CA ASP A 228 -11.83 -9.79 23.68
C ASP A 228 -12.39 -11.22 23.70
N ALA A 229 -12.20 -11.92 24.79
CA ALA A 229 -12.83 -13.21 24.99
C ALA A 229 -14.36 -13.03 24.98
N LEU A 230 -15.09 -14.04 24.50
CA LEU A 230 -16.57 -13.98 24.42
C LEU A 230 -17.23 -13.76 25.78
N ASP A 231 -16.55 -14.16 26.83
CA ASP A 231 -16.93 -14.07 28.23
C ASP A 231 -16.09 -13.05 29.04
N ALA A 232 -15.34 -12.18 28.34
CA ALA A 232 -14.57 -11.13 28.99
C ALA A 232 -15.49 -10.21 29.80
N ALA A 233 -15.35 -10.27 31.12
CA ALA A 233 -16.12 -9.44 32.03
C ALA A 233 -15.68 -7.97 31.91
N ALA A 234 -16.63 -7.05 31.94
CA ALA A 234 -16.32 -5.64 32.11
C ALA A 234 -15.69 -5.47 33.52
N HIS A 235 -14.51 -4.88 33.59
CA HIS A 235 -13.81 -4.60 34.82
C HIS A 235 -13.78 -3.08 35.03
N THR A 236 -14.67 -2.60 35.91
CA THR A 236 -14.84 -1.17 36.20
C THR A 236 -14.06 -0.70 37.43
N ASP A 237 -13.62 -1.65 38.24
CA ASP A 237 -12.86 -1.34 39.45
C ASP A 237 -11.39 -1.01 39.10
N HIS A 238 -10.79 -0.12 39.89
CA HIS A 238 -9.37 0.20 39.73
C HIS A 238 -8.49 -1.00 40.16
N PHE A 239 -7.47 -1.27 39.36
CA PHE A 239 -6.48 -2.29 39.69
C PHE A 239 -5.76 -1.95 41.00
N LYS A 240 -5.59 -2.96 41.85
CA LYS A 240 -4.72 -2.86 43.05
C LYS A 240 -3.25 -2.83 42.63
N GLY A 241 -2.94 -3.43 41.48
CA GLY A 241 -1.61 -3.37 40.87
C GLY A 241 -0.70 -4.55 41.21
N LYS A 242 -1.26 -5.70 41.63
CA LYS A 242 -0.48 -6.94 41.70
C LYS A 242 -0.28 -7.49 40.31
N ILE A 243 0.98 -7.72 39.87
CA ILE A 243 1.31 -8.34 38.55
C ILE A 243 2.03 -9.65 38.82
N GLU A 244 1.62 -10.71 38.15
CA GLU A 244 2.20 -12.04 38.32
C GLU A 244 2.45 -12.67 36.93
N PHE A 245 3.69 -13.14 36.74
CA PHE A 245 4.08 -13.96 35.58
C PHE A 245 4.24 -15.40 36.08
N ARG A 246 3.58 -16.36 35.39
CA ARG A 246 3.60 -17.79 35.74
C ARG A 246 4.10 -18.58 34.54
N GLU A 247 5.32 -19.11 34.62
CA GLU A 247 5.96 -19.97 33.62
C GLU A 247 5.86 -19.39 32.19
N VAL A 248 6.01 -18.06 32.07
CA VAL A 248 5.80 -17.32 30.80
C VAL A 248 6.93 -17.55 29.85
N SER A 249 6.61 -18.10 28.69
CA SER A 249 7.50 -18.16 27.53
C SER A 249 6.86 -17.41 26.37
N PHE A 250 7.67 -16.70 25.59
CA PHE A 250 7.17 -15.89 24.47
C PHE A 250 8.12 -15.97 23.27
N GLN A 251 7.51 -16.11 22.09
CA GLN A 251 8.18 -16.09 20.80
C GLN A 251 7.36 -15.24 19.82
N TYR A 252 8.05 -14.35 19.06
CA TYR A 252 7.42 -13.65 17.93
C TYR A 252 7.13 -14.62 16.80
N GLU A 253 6.06 -14.41 16.04
CA GLU A 253 5.64 -15.30 14.94
C GLU A 253 6.70 -15.46 13.85
N ASP A 254 7.40 -14.37 13.52
CA ASP A 254 8.46 -14.37 12.51
C ASP A 254 9.84 -14.68 13.12
N GLY A 255 9.90 -14.97 14.43
CA GLY A 255 11.12 -15.28 15.16
C GLY A 255 11.43 -16.79 15.12
N GLU A 256 12.68 -17.15 14.84
CA GLU A 256 13.12 -18.56 14.88
C GLU A 256 13.29 -19.09 16.31
N LEU A 257 13.56 -18.23 17.28
CA LEU A 257 13.85 -18.58 18.66
C LEU A 257 12.91 -17.87 19.65
N PRO A 258 12.56 -18.52 20.76
CA PRO A 258 11.84 -17.87 21.85
C PRO A 258 12.67 -16.73 22.46
N VAL A 259 11.99 -15.63 22.78
CA VAL A 259 12.60 -14.43 23.39
C VAL A 259 12.55 -14.48 24.91
N LEU A 260 11.49 -15.08 25.47
CA LEU A 260 11.32 -15.30 26.92
C LEU A 260 11.17 -16.78 27.18
N HIS A 261 11.84 -17.26 28.23
CA HIS A 261 11.85 -18.67 28.65
C HIS A 261 11.48 -18.80 30.11
N ASP A 262 10.37 -19.43 30.40
CA ASP A 262 9.94 -19.86 31.75
C ASP A 262 10.11 -18.76 32.82
N ILE A 263 9.62 -17.57 32.52
CA ILE A 263 9.69 -16.42 33.43
C ILE A 263 8.60 -16.48 34.45
N SER A 264 9.01 -16.50 35.74
CA SER A 264 8.07 -16.53 36.89
C SER A 264 8.51 -15.52 37.95
N PHE A 265 7.67 -14.55 38.25
CA PHE A 265 7.84 -13.59 39.36
C PHE A 265 6.53 -12.90 39.69
N THR A 266 6.48 -12.26 40.86
CA THR A 266 5.33 -11.50 41.32
C THR A 266 5.75 -10.13 41.79
N VAL A 267 5.01 -9.11 41.37
CA VAL A 267 5.12 -7.71 41.83
C VAL A 267 3.93 -7.38 42.67
N LYS A 268 4.18 -6.90 43.88
CA LYS A 268 3.11 -6.53 44.83
C LYS A 268 2.56 -5.13 44.52
N PRO A 269 1.33 -4.83 44.93
CA PRO A 269 0.80 -3.47 44.83
C PRO A 269 1.73 -2.42 45.43
N GLY A 270 1.98 -1.35 44.70
CA GLY A 270 2.87 -0.27 45.09
C GLY A 270 4.38 -0.56 45.03
N GLU A 271 4.77 -1.75 44.59
CA GLU A 271 6.17 -2.13 44.45
C GLU A 271 6.73 -1.59 43.12
N THR A 272 7.98 -1.12 43.14
CA THR A 272 8.73 -0.73 41.96
C THR A 272 9.79 -1.78 41.67
N ILE A 273 9.82 -2.30 40.43
CA ILE A 273 10.83 -3.25 40.00
C ILE A 273 11.66 -2.65 38.83
N ALA A 274 12.92 -3.03 38.77
CA ALA A 274 13.80 -2.71 37.66
C ALA A 274 14.14 -3.99 36.88
N ILE A 275 13.92 -3.98 35.56
CA ILE A 275 14.27 -5.07 34.66
C ILE A 275 15.56 -4.71 33.96
N MET A 276 16.65 -5.42 34.27
CA MET A 276 17.98 -5.18 33.73
C MET A 276 18.42 -6.33 32.80
N GLY A 277 19.27 -6.03 31.85
CA GLY A 277 19.84 -7.01 30.93
C GLY A 277 20.37 -6.37 29.66
N GLU A 278 21.06 -7.15 28.84
CA GLU A 278 21.66 -6.71 27.58
C GLU A 278 20.60 -6.28 26.56
N THR A 279 21.01 -5.52 25.53
CA THR A 279 20.12 -5.17 24.43
C THR A 279 19.67 -6.44 23.71
N GLY A 280 18.38 -6.57 23.45
CA GLY A 280 17.81 -7.74 22.78
C GLY A 280 17.42 -8.91 23.69
N CYS A 281 17.66 -8.85 25.02
CA CYS A 281 17.30 -9.94 25.94
C CYS A 281 15.80 -10.06 26.28
N GLY A 282 14.91 -9.30 25.61
CA GLY A 282 13.47 -9.43 25.77
C GLY A 282 12.78 -8.52 26.80
N LYS A 283 13.48 -7.49 27.36
CA LYS A 283 12.88 -6.56 28.34
C LYS A 283 11.60 -5.89 27.85
N THR A 284 11.65 -5.35 26.65
CA THR A 284 10.48 -4.70 26.01
C THR A 284 9.38 -5.71 25.72
N SER A 285 9.73 -6.92 25.29
CA SER A 285 8.77 -8.00 25.05
C SER A 285 8.03 -8.39 26.33
N LEU A 286 8.73 -8.49 27.45
CA LEU A 286 8.14 -8.77 28.76
C LEU A 286 7.10 -7.71 29.15
N ILE A 287 7.45 -6.42 29.03
CA ILE A 287 6.56 -5.31 29.36
C ILE A 287 5.32 -5.31 28.45
N ASN A 288 5.49 -5.61 27.17
CA ASN A 288 4.41 -5.61 26.18
C ASN A 288 3.36 -6.73 26.40
N LEU A 289 3.68 -7.75 27.19
CA LEU A 289 2.70 -8.78 27.57
C LEU A 289 1.68 -8.28 28.60
N ILE A 290 2.03 -7.28 29.41
CA ILE A 290 1.14 -6.74 30.47
C ILE A 290 -0.10 -6.05 29.86
N PRO A 291 0.04 -5.08 28.90
CA PRO A 291 -1.11 -4.46 28.23
C PRO A 291 -1.70 -5.36 27.13
N ARG A 292 -1.27 -6.63 27.06
CA ARG A 292 -1.71 -7.60 26.06
C ARG A 292 -1.54 -7.08 24.63
N PHE A 293 -0.34 -6.52 24.32
CA PHE A 293 0.04 -6.23 22.93
C PHE A 293 0.43 -7.51 22.20
N TYR A 294 0.94 -8.48 22.94
CA TYR A 294 1.20 -9.85 22.53
C TYR A 294 0.67 -10.80 23.59
N GLU A 295 0.48 -12.06 23.22
CA GLU A 295 0.12 -13.13 24.15
C GLU A 295 1.29 -14.06 24.37
N PRO A 296 1.47 -14.59 25.61
CA PRO A 296 2.52 -15.56 25.86
C PRO A 296 2.27 -16.84 25.07
N THR A 297 3.35 -17.46 24.57
CA THR A 297 3.28 -18.76 23.89
C THR A 297 3.00 -19.90 24.88
N LYS A 298 3.48 -19.76 26.12
CA LYS A 298 3.22 -20.65 27.25
C LYS A 298 3.12 -19.83 28.53
N GLY A 299 2.42 -20.38 29.54
CA GLY A 299 2.19 -19.70 30.81
C GLY A 299 1.14 -18.62 30.72
N GLU A 300 1.04 -17.79 31.74
CA GLU A 300 0.05 -16.71 31.82
C GLU A 300 0.59 -15.49 32.56
N VAL A 301 0.11 -14.32 32.17
CA VAL A 301 0.28 -13.05 32.89
C VAL A 301 -1.02 -12.71 33.59
N ARG A 302 -0.94 -12.32 34.87
CA ARG A 302 -2.12 -12.00 35.70
C ARG A 302 -1.98 -10.59 36.29
N ILE A 303 -3.11 -9.90 36.37
CA ILE A 303 -3.25 -8.66 37.13
C ILE A 303 -4.33 -8.90 38.20
N ASP A 304 -4.02 -8.61 39.46
CA ASP A 304 -4.89 -8.82 40.61
C ASP A 304 -5.53 -10.23 40.64
N ASP A 305 -4.70 -11.25 40.38
CA ASP A 305 -5.06 -12.67 40.34
C ASP A 305 -5.95 -13.09 39.14
N ILE A 306 -6.25 -12.16 38.21
CA ILE A 306 -7.05 -12.44 37.00
C ILE A 306 -6.10 -12.48 35.77
N PRO A 307 -6.17 -13.53 34.92
CA PRO A 307 -5.41 -13.58 33.69
C PRO A 307 -5.73 -12.38 32.76
N VAL A 308 -4.72 -11.78 32.15
CA VAL A 308 -4.91 -10.60 31.27
C VAL A 308 -5.82 -10.88 30.09
N GLN A 309 -5.95 -12.15 29.66
CA GLN A 309 -6.84 -12.60 28.58
C GLN A 309 -8.32 -12.48 28.94
N ASN A 310 -8.66 -12.49 30.23
CA ASN A 310 -10.04 -12.42 30.70
C ASN A 310 -10.58 -10.99 30.87
N PHE A 311 -9.73 -9.97 30.67
CA PHE A 311 -10.16 -8.59 30.64
C PHE A 311 -10.60 -8.18 29.23
N ARG A 312 -11.52 -7.23 29.14
CA ARG A 312 -11.70 -6.46 27.90
C ARG A 312 -10.47 -5.60 27.67
N LEU A 313 -9.98 -5.58 26.45
CA LEU A 313 -8.76 -4.83 26.09
C LEU A 313 -8.86 -3.34 26.42
N SER A 314 -10.05 -2.75 26.23
CA SER A 314 -10.32 -1.36 26.59
C SER A 314 -10.15 -1.10 28.10
N ASP A 315 -10.67 -1.98 28.94
CA ASP A 315 -10.66 -1.82 30.39
C ASP A 315 -9.26 -2.08 30.96
N LEU A 316 -8.57 -3.09 30.42
CA LEU A 316 -7.18 -3.39 30.75
C LEU A 316 -6.25 -2.21 30.44
N ARG A 317 -6.29 -1.71 29.20
CA ARG A 317 -5.35 -0.69 28.71
C ARG A 317 -5.62 0.71 29.28
N LYS A 318 -6.86 1.05 29.61
CA LYS A 318 -7.20 2.31 30.28
C LYS A 318 -6.56 2.47 31.66
N GLN A 319 -6.24 1.37 32.33
CA GLN A 319 -5.68 1.39 33.68
C GLN A 319 -4.15 1.21 33.70
N ILE A 320 -3.50 1.08 32.53
CA ILE A 320 -2.06 0.91 32.41
C ILE A 320 -1.46 2.13 31.72
N GLY A 321 -0.66 2.91 32.45
CA GLY A 321 0.17 3.96 31.86
C GLY A 321 1.47 3.36 31.31
N LEU A 322 1.75 3.56 30.01
CA LEU A 322 2.95 3.07 29.34
C LEU A 322 3.75 4.23 28.76
N ALA A 323 4.99 4.40 29.24
CA ALA A 323 5.97 5.29 28.59
C ALA A 323 6.87 4.45 27.68
N THR A 324 6.82 4.73 26.38
CA THR A 324 7.63 4.01 25.37
C THR A 324 8.99 4.67 25.20
N GLN A 325 9.98 3.90 24.73
CA GLN A 325 11.32 4.42 24.43
C GLN A 325 11.29 5.39 23.24
N ASP A 326 10.53 5.07 22.20
CA ASP A 326 10.30 5.94 21.06
C ASP A 326 9.09 6.82 21.36
N VAL A 327 9.33 8.14 21.45
CA VAL A 327 8.29 9.13 21.71
C VAL A 327 7.59 9.46 20.39
N LEU A 328 6.28 9.24 20.35
CA LEU A 328 5.42 9.69 19.26
C LEU A 328 4.57 10.84 19.77
N LEU A 329 4.65 11.98 19.09
CA LEU A 329 3.72 13.09 19.25
C LEU A 329 2.88 13.20 17.98
N TYR A 330 1.59 13.40 18.16
CA TYR A 330 0.68 13.65 17.04
C TYR A 330 0.78 15.09 16.60
N SER A 331 0.53 15.36 15.32
CA SER A 331 0.37 16.73 14.79
C SER A 331 -0.90 17.35 15.36
N ASP A 332 -0.80 17.83 16.61
CA ASP A 332 -1.89 18.39 17.40
C ASP A 332 -1.31 19.41 18.40
N THR A 333 -2.16 20.08 19.14
CA THR A 333 -1.73 20.93 20.26
C THR A 333 -1.03 20.12 21.35
N ILE A 334 -0.26 20.78 22.20
CA ILE A 334 0.31 20.15 23.40
C ILE A 334 -0.79 19.61 24.29
N GLU A 335 -1.88 20.38 24.48
CA GLU A 335 -3.09 19.95 25.19
C GLU A 335 -3.65 18.66 24.61
N GLY A 336 -3.89 18.61 23.29
CA GLY A 336 -4.41 17.43 22.59
C GLY A 336 -3.51 16.21 22.73
N ASN A 337 -2.19 16.38 22.72
CA ASN A 337 -1.24 15.28 22.96
C ASN A 337 -1.26 14.77 24.41
N ILE A 338 -1.43 15.65 25.41
CA ILE A 338 -1.53 15.26 26.83
C ILE A 338 -2.88 14.59 27.10
N ALA A 339 -3.96 15.14 26.55
CA ALA A 339 -5.32 14.61 26.67
C ALA A 339 -5.62 13.40 25.76
N TYR A 340 -4.64 12.90 25.00
CA TYR A 340 -4.84 11.84 23.98
C TYR A 340 -5.51 10.59 24.53
N GLY A 341 -5.22 10.20 25.77
CA GLY A 341 -5.81 9.03 26.43
C GLY A 341 -7.27 9.20 26.83
N ASP A 342 -7.67 10.41 27.15
CA ASP A 342 -9.03 10.81 27.51
C ASP A 342 -9.28 12.26 27.08
N SER A 343 -9.95 12.45 25.97
CA SER A 343 -10.26 13.76 25.41
C SER A 343 -11.35 14.55 26.19
N SER A 344 -11.87 13.98 27.28
CA SER A 344 -12.87 14.62 28.14
C SER A 344 -12.27 15.41 29.31
N ILE A 345 -10.95 15.26 29.56
CA ILE A 345 -10.26 16.04 30.61
C ILE A 345 -10.19 17.51 30.23
N ASP A 346 -10.33 18.37 31.22
CA ASP A 346 -10.26 19.81 31.06
C ASP A 346 -8.80 20.33 31.11
N LEU A 347 -8.60 21.58 30.75
CA LEU A 347 -7.28 22.22 30.73
C LEU A 347 -6.63 22.23 32.13
N GLU A 348 -7.40 22.31 33.21
CA GLU A 348 -6.88 22.31 34.59
C GLU A 348 -6.24 20.95 34.91
N GLU A 349 -6.88 19.86 34.49
CA GLU A 349 -6.31 18.51 34.63
C GLU A 349 -5.08 18.33 33.74
N VAL A 350 -5.11 18.83 32.50
CA VAL A 350 -3.95 18.80 31.61
C VAL A 350 -2.75 19.50 32.22
N GLU A 351 -2.94 20.71 32.80
CA GLU A 351 -1.89 21.46 33.50
C GLU A 351 -1.35 20.71 34.73
N LYS A 352 -2.22 20.03 35.44
CA LYS A 352 -1.83 19.18 36.57
C LYS A 352 -0.94 18.02 36.16
N PHE A 353 -1.28 17.31 35.06
CA PHE A 353 -0.45 16.24 34.52
C PHE A 353 0.88 16.76 33.97
N ALA A 354 0.86 17.93 33.31
CA ALA A 354 2.08 18.59 32.84
C ALA A 354 3.03 18.98 33.99
N LYS A 355 2.48 19.38 35.15
CA LYS A 355 3.27 19.63 36.36
C LYS A 355 3.89 18.33 36.93
N TYR A 356 3.12 17.24 36.98
CA TYR A 356 3.64 15.95 37.45
C TYR A 356 4.80 15.42 36.59
N SER A 357 4.76 15.66 35.28
CA SER A 357 5.82 15.28 34.34
C SER A 357 6.95 16.32 34.23
N ALA A 358 6.93 17.42 35.02
CA ALA A 358 7.85 18.54 34.93
C ALA A 358 7.86 19.25 33.55
N ALA A 359 6.78 19.12 32.78
CA ALA A 359 6.64 19.73 31.47
C ALA A 359 6.09 21.16 31.50
N SER A 360 5.34 21.53 32.53
CA SER A 360 4.65 22.83 32.67
C SER A 360 5.57 24.03 32.48
N ASP A 361 6.81 23.96 33.02
CA ASP A 361 7.75 25.11 32.99
C ASP A 361 8.26 25.43 31.58
N PHE A 362 8.40 24.44 30.70
CA PHE A 362 8.80 24.73 29.33
C PHE A 362 7.58 25.06 28.46
N ILE A 363 6.42 24.45 28.69
CA ILE A 363 5.18 24.72 27.95
C ILE A 363 4.77 26.20 28.16
N SER A 364 4.82 26.69 29.40
CA SER A 364 4.47 28.09 29.73
C SER A 364 5.39 29.15 29.11
N LYS A 365 6.57 28.77 28.61
CA LYS A 365 7.50 29.62 27.90
C LYS A 365 7.27 29.69 26.41
N MET A 366 6.40 28.81 25.89
CA MET A 366 6.05 28.78 24.46
C MET A 366 5.06 29.92 24.14
N PRO A 367 5.12 30.48 22.92
CA PRO A 367 4.27 31.63 22.54
C PRO A 367 2.77 31.39 22.71
N GLU A 368 2.30 30.18 22.44
CA GLU A 368 0.90 29.78 22.50
C GLU A 368 0.62 28.81 23.67
N GLY A 369 1.61 28.56 24.55
CA GLY A 369 1.47 27.68 25.70
C GLY A 369 0.95 26.30 25.34
N TYR A 370 -0.14 25.83 25.95
CA TYR A 370 -0.75 24.53 25.70
C TYR A 370 -1.41 24.41 24.33
N ASP A 371 -1.78 25.53 23.69
CA ASP A 371 -2.32 25.55 22.31
C ASP A 371 -1.24 25.43 21.23
N THR A 372 0.04 25.43 21.63
CA THR A 372 1.14 25.27 20.68
C THR A 372 1.01 23.95 19.90
N VAL A 373 0.90 24.06 18.56
CA VAL A 373 0.86 22.91 17.69
C VAL A 373 2.25 22.33 17.53
N VAL A 374 2.40 21.05 17.83
CA VAL A 374 3.65 20.29 17.67
C VAL A 374 3.53 19.38 16.46
N GLY A 375 4.59 19.36 15.64
CA GLY A 375 4.68 18.44 14.52
C GLY A 375 5.03 17.02 14.94
N GLU A 376 4.88 16.09 14.01
CA GLU A 376 5.25 14.69 14.21
C GLU A 376 6.68 14.58 14.78
N ARG A 377 6.86 13.80 15.85
CA ARG A 377 8.11 13.61 16.60
C ARG A 377 8.68 14.88 17.26
N GLY A 378 7.85 15.85 17.57
CA GLY A 378 8.27 17.04 18.29
C GLY A 378 8.98 18.09 17.41
N VAL A 379 8.78 18.07 16.11
CA VAL A 379 9.27 19.14 15.22
C VAL A 379 8.59 20.45 15.66
N GLY A 380 9.41 21.43 16.05
CA GLY A 380 8.94 22.73 16.59
C GLY A 380 9.15 22.88 18.10
N LEU A 381 9.60 21.86 18.82
CA LEU A 381 9.91 21.93 20.26
C LEU A 381 11.38 22.30 20.57
N SER A 382 12.20 22.62 19.57
CA SER A 382 13.62 22.96 19.74
C SER A 382 13.86 24.46 19.58
#